data_11b15b20971594d87962295cdb52f225
#
_entry.id   11b15b20971594d87962295cdb52f225
#
_cell.length_a   1.000
_cell.length_b   1.000
_cell.length_c   1.000
_cell.angle_alpha   90.00
_cell.angle_beta   90.00
_cell.angle_gamma   90.00
#
_symmetry.space_group_name_H-M   'P 1'
#
loop_
_entity.id
_entity.type
_entity.pdbx_description
1 polymer ?
#
loop_
_entity_poly.entity_id
_entity_poly.type
_entity_poly.pdbx_seq_one_letter_code
_entity_poly.pdbx_strand_id
1 'polypeptide(L)'
;MNRYRMYLIMGSLELPLQVLPEKLAVRAAGRNETAEVLELGEVLLLRGRGLRKVEWEGLLPAWKLPCMDGQPLTPILAVRYIQRYRDKKEPVYLRLEGTDLDLNVPFVIEDFNYEERGGEPGDLYYSIQLTEWRSYAPSRVTLPEGEVREADRAGAPEDAGGGSYTVVPGDSLWAIARRFYGDGTQWRKLYEANRAVVGANPNLIYPGQVLTIP
;
A
#
# COMPACT_ATOMS: atom_id res chain seq x y z
N MET A 1 28.92 -13.19 -25.54
CA MET A 1 27.50 -13.57 -25.38
C MET A 1 27.16 -13.36 -23.92
N ASN A 2 26.23 -12.45 -23.62
CA ASN A 2 25.72 -12.30 -22.25
C ASN A 2 24.97 -13.57 -21.89
N ARG A 3 25.44 -14.27 -20.85
CA ARG A 3 24.79 -15.46 -20.36
C ARG A 3 23.57 -15.05 -19.53
N TYR A 4 22.41 -15.62 -19.81
CA TYR A 4 21.20 -15.40 -19.00
C TYR A 4 21.40 -15.95 -17.59
N ARG A 5 21.18 -15.13 -16.58
CA ARG A 5 21.27 -15.48 -15.17
C ARG A 5 20.09 -14.88 -14.40
N MET A 6 19.67 -15.57 -13.35
CA MET A 6 18.54 -15.16 -12.52
C MET A 6 18.92 -15.30 -11.05
N TYR A 7 18.64 -14.24 -10.27
CA TYR A 7 18.94 -14.19 -8.84
C TYR A 7 17.72 -13.72 -8.07
N LEU A 8 17.40 -14.43 -6.98
CA LEU A 8 16.44 -13.95 -5.99
C LEU A 8 17.22 -13.31 -4.84
N ILE A 9 17.06 -12.00 -4.68
CA ILE A 9 17.77 -11.21 -3.68
C ILE A 9 16.86 -11.03 -2.47
N MET A 10 17.32 -11.51 -1.32
CA MET A 10 16.61 -11.54 -0.05
C MET A 10 17.46 -10.82 1.01
N GLY A 11 17.28 -9.51 1.16
CA GLY A 11 18.15 -8.67 1.98
C GLY A 11 19.59 -8.70 1.52
N SER A 12 20.51 -9.23 2.34
CA SER A 12 21.93 -9.41 1.97
C SER A 12 22.24 -10.73 1.27
N LEU A 13 21.26 -11.64 1.18
CA LEU A 13 21.44 -12.94 0.53
C LEU A 13 21.05 -12.84 -0.95
N GLU A 14 21.98 -13.18 -1.82
CA GLU A 14 21.72 -13.40 -3.24
C GLU A 14 21.63 -14.90 -3.48
N LEU A 15 20.44 -15.38 -3.82
CA LEU A 15 20.20 -16.78 -4.19
C LEU A 15 20.24 -16.89 -5.72
N PRO A 16 21.33 -17.43 -6.31
CA PRO A 16 21.36 -17.70 -7.74
C PRO A 16 20.43 -18.88 -8.05
N LEU A 17 19.54 -18.69 -9.03
CA LEU A 17 18.77 -19.79 -9.59
C LEU A 17 19.64 -20.52 -10.61
N GLN A 18 20.33 -21.54 -10.14
CA GLN A 18 21.36 -22.23 -10.92
C GLN A 18 20.78 -23.08 -12.05
N VAL A 19 19.59 -23.65 -11.81
CA VAL A 19 18.74 -24.22 -12.84
C VAL A 19 17.71 -23.18 -13.20
N LEU A 20 17.82 -22.64 -14.41
CA LEU A 20 16.91 -21.61 -14.89
C LEU A 20 15.52 -22.21 -15.13
N PRO A 21 14.46 -21.47 -14.84
CA PRO A 21 13.10 -21.89 -15.16
C PRO A 21 12.90 -21.98 -16.68
N GLU A 22 12.12 -22.93 -17.11
CA GLU A 22 11.72 -23.08 -18.52
C GLU A 22 10.94 -21.83 -18.99
N LYS A 23 10.12 -21.27 -18.09
CA LYS A 23 9.26 -20.14 -18.37
C LYS A 23 9.23 -19.18 -17.18
N LEU A 24 9.43 -17.89 -17.46
CA LEU A 24 9.18 -16.81 -16.52
C LEU A 24 7.96 -16.02 -17.01
N ALA A 25 6.83 -16.17 -16.34
CA ALA A 25 5.61 -15.46 -16.70
C ALA A 25 5.50 -14.15 -15.91
N VAL A 26 5.35 -13.04 -16.61
CA VAL A 26 5.13 -11.72 -16.01
C VAL A 26 3.73 -11.25 -16.42
N ARG A 27 2.89 -10.99 -15.44
CA ARG A 27 1.51 -10.52 -15.64
C ARG A 27 1.38 -9.11 -15.08
N ALA A 28 0.90 -8.19 -15.89
CA ALA A 28 0.57 -6.82 -15.51
C ALA A 28 -0.86 -6.51 -15.95
N ALA A 29 -1.80 -6.56 -15.02
CA ALA A 29 -3.21 -6.30 -15.33
C ALA A 29 -3.52 -4.81 -15.23
N GLY A 30 -4.36 -4.29 -16.11
CA GLY A 30 -5.07 -3.03 -15.94
C GLY A 30 -6.19 -3.19 -14.90
N ARG A 31 -6.56 -2.09 -14.24
CA ARG A 31 -7.68 -2.04 -13.29
C ARG A 31 -8.81 -1.15 -13.80
N ASN A 32 -8.98 -1.07 -15.11
CA ASN A 32 -10.06 -0.30 -15.70
C ASN A 32 -11.41 -0.89 -15.28
N GLU A 33 -12.39 -0.02 -15.07
CA GLU A 33 -13.76 -0.38 -14.73
C GLU A 33 -14.69 0.18 -15.79
N THR A 34 -15.76 -0.53 -16.09
CA THR A 34 -16.83 -0.02 -16.94
C THR A 34 -17.97 0.49 -16.07
N ALA A 35 -18.54 1.62 -16.42
CA ALA A 35 -19.72 2.19 -15.80
C ALA A 35 -20.75 2.54 -16.87
N GLU A 36 -22.02 2.30 -16.58
CA GLU A 36 -23.12 2.71 -17.43
C GLU A 36 -23.58 4.11 -17.02
N VAL A 37 -23.55 5.04 -17.96
CA VAL A 37 -23.98 6.42 -17.75
C VAL A 37 -25.26 6.65 -18.54
N LEU A 38 -26.29 7.18 -17.87
CA LEU A 38 -27.56 7.53 -18.48
C LEU A 38 -27.33 8.45 -19.70
N GLU A 39 -27.96 8.13 -20.80
CA GLU A 39 -27.88 8.82 -22.09
C GLU A 39 -26.56 8.67 -22.88
N LEU A 40 -25.46 8.27 -22.21
CA LEU A 40 -24.17 8.09 -22.87
C LEU A 40 -23.82 6.61 -23.12
N GLY A 41 -24.46 5.68 -22.38
CA GLY A 41 -24.19 4.26 -22.45
C GLY A 41 -22.98 3.85 -21.61
N GLU A 42 -22.32 2.76 -22.03
CA GLU A 42 -21.16 2.21 -21.32
C GLU A 42 -19.91 3.04 -21.56
N VAL A 43 -19.26 3.47 -20.47
CA VAL A 43 -18.00 4.22 -20.49
C VAL A 43 -16.91 3.47 -19.75
N LEU A 44 -15.68 3.50 -20.26
CA LEU A 44 -14.52 2.88 -19.63
C LEU A 44 -13.82 3.90 -18.73
N LEU A 45 -13.84 3.63 -17.43
CA LEU A 45 -13.11 4.39 -16.44
C LEU A 45 -11.66 3.90 -16.40
N LEU A 46 -10.73 4.73 -16.82
CA LEU A 46 -9.31 4.42 -16.79
C LEU A 46 -8.80 4.50 -15.34
N ARG A 47 -8.36 3.36 -14.82
CA ARG A 47 -7.74 3.24 -13.50
C ARG A 47 -6.24 3.03 -13.64
N GLY A 48 -5.52 3.25 -12.55
CA GLY A 48 -4.09 2.96 -12.51
C GLY A 48 -3.79 1.48 -12.77
N ARG A 49 -2.56 1.18 -13.21
CA ARG A 49 -2.12 -0.21 -13.42
C ARG A 49 -2.19 -1.03 -12.13
N GLY A 50 -2.52 -2.30 -12.24
CA GLY A 50 -2.41 -3.28 -11.17
C GLY A 50 -0.96 -3.55 -10.77
N LEU A 51 -0.77 -4.35 -9.75
CA LEU A 51 0.54 -4.85 -9.34
C LEU A 51 1.02 -5.91 -10.34
N ARG A 52 2.31 -5.88 -10.68
CA ARG A 52 2.91 -6.94 -11.49
C ARG A 52 2.97 -8.21 -10.68
N LYS A 53 2.64 -9.34 -11.32
CA LYS A 53 2.82 -10.68 -10.77
C LYS A 53 3.85 -11.41 -11.61
N VAL A 54 4.77 -12.09 -10.96
CA VAL A 54 5.80 -12.90 -11.61
C VAL A 54 5.71 -14.31 -11.05
N GLU A 55 5.65 -15.28 -11.95
CA GLU A 55 5.53 -16.69 -11.56
C GLU A 55 6.47 -17.55 -12.40
N TRP A 56 7.05 -18.55 -11.78
CA TRP A 56 7.85 -19.57 -12.43
C TRP A 56 7.89 -20.86 -11.63
N GLU A 57 8.29 -21.93 -12.30
CA GLU A 57 8.62 -23.20 -11.70
C GLU A 57 10.10 -23.49 -11.91
N GLY A 58 10.72 -24.20 -10.99
CA GLY A 58 12.15 -24.48 -11.07
C GLY A 58 12.58 -25.68 -10.23
N LEU A 59 13.86 -25.97 -10.30
CA LEU A 59 14.51 -27.05 -9.58
C LEU A 59 15.62 -26.49 -8.68
N LEU A 60 15.63 -26.91 -7.44
CA LEU A 60 16.74 -26.75 -6.51
C LEU A 60 17.47 -28.10 -6.42
N PRO A 61 18.58 -28.29 -7.14
CA PRO A 61 19.24 -29.57 -7.19
C PRO A 61 20.06 -29.84 -5.93
N ALA A 62 20.04 -31.06 -5.44
CA ALA A 62 20.88 -31.54 -4.33
C ALA A 62 22.36 -31.67 -4.74
N TRP A 63 22.61 -31.93 -6.01
CA TRP A 63 23.92 -32.17 -6.55
C TRP A 63 24.28 -31.14 -7.63
N LYS A 64 25.59 -30.96 -7.79
CA LYS A 64 26.08 -30.08 -8.83
C LYS A 64 25.83 -30.66 -10.22
N LEU A 65 25.03 -29.96 -11.03
CA LEU A 65 24.79 -30.31 -12.42
C LEU A 65 25.86 -29.70 -13.34
N PRO A 66 26.15 -30.30 -14.50
CA PRO A 66 27.17 -29.78 -15.44
C PRO A 66 26.91 -28.36 -15.94
N CYS A 67 25.68 -27.92 -15.97
CA CYS A 67 25.26 -26.58 -16.43
C CYS A 67 25.42 -25.49 -15.37
N MET A 68 25.81 -25.83 -14.12
CA MET A 68 25.84 -24.92 -13.00
C MET A 68 27.21 -24.29 -12.78
N ASP A 69 27.21 -23.00 -12.48
CA ASP A 69 28.41 -22.29 -12.02
C ASP A 69 28.48 -22.34 -10.47
N GLY A 70 29.58 -22.86 -9.93
CA GLY A 70 29.80 -22.95 -8.49
C GLY A 70 29.14 -24.17 -7.81
N GLN A 71 29.07 -24.11 -6.49
CA GLN A 71 28.39 -25.13 -5.68
C GLN A 71 26.93 -24.76 -5.43
N PRO A 72 25.99 -25.69 -5.51
CA PRO A 72 24.59 -25.42 -5.19
C PRO A 72 24.44 -25.10 -3.70
N LEU A 73 23.55 -24.19 -3.38
CA LEU A 73 23.03 -24.07 -2.02
C LEU A 73 22.18 -25.32 -1.75
N THR A 74 22.34 -25.92 -0.57
CA THR A 74 21.52 -27.07 -0.16
C THR A 74 20.03 -26.72 -0.34
N PRO A 75 19.24 -27.51 -1.08
CA PRO A 75 17.86 -27.19 -1.43
C PRO A 75 17.01 -26.80 -0.23
N ILE A 76 17.11 -27.53 0.86
CA ILE A 76 16.35 -27.26 2.08
C ILE A 76 16.73 -25.92 2.73
N LEU A 77 17.97 -25.46 2.60
CA LEU A 77 18.36 -24.13 3.08
C LEU A 77 17.76 -23.04 2.20
N ALA A 78 17.76 -23.20 0.88
CA ALA A 78 17.09 -22.29 -0.02
C ALA A 78 15.59 -22.15 0.31
N VAL A 79 14.91 -23.30 0.50
CA VAL A 79 13.50 -23.35 0.93
C VAL A 79 13.27 -22.57 2.23
N ARG A 80 14.11 -22.82 3.26
CA ARG A 80 14.00 -22.13 4.57
C ARG A 80 14.17 -20.61 4.44
N TYR A 81 15.09 -20.15 3.61
CA TYR A 81 15.27 -18.71 3.36
C TYR A 81 14.05 -18.12 2.67
N ILE A 82 13.55 -18.75 1.61
CA ILE A 82 12.36 -18.30 0.87
C ILE A 82 11.14 -18.24 1.80
N GLN A 83 10.88 -19.31 2.57
CA GLN A 83 9.79 -19.36 3.54
C GLN A 83 9.90 -18.25 4.59
N ARG A 84 11.11 -18.03 5.14
CA ARG A 84 11.34 -16.98 6.14
C ARG A 84 10.98 -15.60 5.60
N TYR A 85 11.37 -15.27 4.36
CA TYR A 85 11.04 -13.97 3.74
C TYR A 85 9.56 -13.86 3.44
N ARG A 86 8.92 -14.94 2.98
CA ARG A 86 7.46 -14.99 2.81
C ARG A 86 6.73 -14.72 4.13
N ASP A 87 7.09 -15.44 5.19
CA ASP A 87 6.39 -15.37 6.48
C ASP A 87 6.57 -14.01 7.17
N LYS A 88 7.73 -13.40 7.00
CA LYS A 88 8.01 -12.04 7.49
C LYS A 88 7.41 -10.95 6.62
N LYS A 89 6.92 -11.27 5.42
CA LYS A 89 6.43 -10.32 4.42
C LYS A 89 7.47 -9.25 4.06
N GLU A 90 8.75 -9.64 4.12
CA GLU A 90 9.87 -8.79 3.71
C GLU A 90 9.97 -8.77 2.19
N PRO A 91 10.25 -7.60 1.58
CA PRO A 91 10.39 -7.50 0.14
C PRO A 91 11.65 -8.21 -0.37
N VAL A 92 11.51 -8.84 -1.52
CA VAL A 92 12.59 -9.50 -2.28
C VAL A 92 12.73 -8.83 -3.64
N TYR A 93 13.90 -8.96 -4.25
CA TYR A 93 14.16 -8.43 -5.59
C TYR A 93 14.50 -9.58 -6.53
N LEU A 94 14.04 -9.47 -7.77
CA LEU A 94 14.39 -10.40 -8.84
C LEU A 94 15.34 -9.70 -9.81
N ARG A 95 16.61 -10.14 -9.82
CA ARG A 95 17.61 -9.63 -10.75
C ARG A 95 17.79 -10.62 -11.90
N LEU A 96 17.63 -10.13 -13.11
CA LEU A 96 17.88 -10.83 -14.35
C LEU A 96 19.08 -10.23 -15.03
N GLU A 97 19.96 -11.06 -15.56
CA GLU A 97 21.12 -10.64 -16.35
C GLU A 97 21.06 -11.29 -17.73
N GLY A 98 21.53 -10.60 -18.74
CA GLY A 98 21.54 -11.11 -20.13
C GLY A 98 20.20 -10.98 -20.85
N THR A 99 19.29 -10.16 -20.35
CA THR A 99 17.98 -9.85 -20.97
C THR A 99 17.64 -8.36 -20.79
N ASP A 100 16.80 -7.84 -21.67
CA ASP A 100 16.26 -6.48 -21.57
C ASP A 100 15.01 -6.41 -20.65
N LEU A 101 14.61 -7.53 -20.08
CA LEU A 101 13.47 -7.60 -19.16
C LEU A 101 13.85 -6.98 -17.79
N ASP A 102 13.34 -5.78 -17.52
CA ASP A 102 13.56 -5.08 -16.26
C ASP A 102 12.50 -5.43 -15.23
N LEU A 103 12.90 -6.20 -14.21
CA LEU A 103 12.11 -6.54 -13.03
C LEU A 103 12.73 -6.01 -11.74
N ASN A 104 13.56 -4.97 -11.82
CA ASN A 104 14.23 -4.37 -10.67
C ASN A 104 13.27 -3.53 -9.81
N VAL A 105 12.26 -4.18 -9.27
CA VAL A 105 11.30 -3.61 -8.32
C VAL A 105 11.15 -4.57 -7.15
N PRO A 106 10.75 -4.07 -5.97
CA PRO A 106 10.49 -4.95 -4.84
C PRO A 106 9.24 -5.79 -5.08
N PHE A 107 9.33 -7.05 -4.72
CA PHE A 107 8.25 -8.04 -4.72
C PHE A 107 8.07 -8.63 -3.33
N VAL A 108 6.89 -9.15 -3.06
CA VAL A 108 6.60 -10.01 -1.91
C VAL A 108 6.28 -11.40 -2.42
N ILE A 109 6.77 -12.41 -1.72
CA ILE A 109 6.47 -13.80 -2.04
C ILE A 109 5.05 -14.08 -1.59
N GLU A 110 4.17 -14.38 -2.53
CA GLU A 110 2.76 -14.65 -2.26
C GLU A 110 2.54 -16.15 -2.04
N ASP A 111 3.02 -16.96 -2.99
CA ASP A 111 2.96 -18.40 -2.90
C ASP A 111 4.35 -19.00 -3.14
N PHE A 112 4.64 -20.04 -2.38
CA PHE A 112 5.83 -20.86 -2.56
C PHE A 112 5.52 -22.30 -2.17
N ASN A 113 5.52 -23.19 -3.15
CA ASN A 113 5.29 -24.61 -2.99
C ASN A 113 6.52 -25.37 -3.45
N TYR A 114 6.78 -26.51 -2.83
CA TYR A 114 7.88 -27.39 -3.23
C TYR A 114 7.52 -28.85 -2.97
N GLU A 115 8.11 -29.73 -3.76
CA GLU A 115 7.93 -31.17 -3.70
C GLU A 115 9.24 -31.90 -3.97
N GLU A 116 9.40 -33.07 -3.40
CA GLU A 116 10.45 -34.02 -3.74
C GLU A 116 9.83 -35.13 -4.57
N ARG A 117 10.50 -35.51 -5.65
CA ARG A 117 10.01 -36.59 -6.53
C ARG A 117 10.70 -37.91 -6.24
N GLY A 118 9.92 -38.99 -6.29
CA GLY A 118 10.45 -40.33 -6.11
C GLY A 118 11.49 -40.66 -7.19
N GLY A 119 12.66 -41.16 -6.75
CA GLY A 119 13.79 -41.50 -7.63
C GLY A 119 14.87 -40.39 -7.73
N GLU A 120 14.62 -39.20 -7.23
CA GLU A 120 15.54 -38.04 -7.23
C GLU A 120 15.75 -37.50 -5.81
N PRO A 121 16.36 -38.29 -4.90
CA PRO A 121 16.41 -37.93 -3.49
C PRO A 121 17.22 -36.66 -3.27
N GLY A 122 16.59 -35.67 -2.57
CA GLY A 122 17.18 -34.40 -2.22
C GLY A 122 16.98 -33.27 -3.23
N ASP A 123 16.57 -33.59 -4.45
CA ASP A 123 16.17 -32.59 -5.43
C ASP A 123 14.76 -32.04 -5.10
N LEU A 124 14.61 -30.72 -5.06
CA LEU A 124 13.33 -30.09 -4.76
C LEU A 124 12.82 -29.30 -5.96
N TYR A 125 11.69 -29.73 -6.47
CA TYR A 125 10.93 -28.99 -7.47
C TYR A 125 10.08 -27.94 -6.75
N TYR A 126 10.05 -26.72 -7.27
CA TYR A 126 9.31 -25.65 -6.61
C TYR A 126 8.54 -24.79 -7.61
N SER A 127 7.46 -24.21 -7.12
CA SER A 127 6.74 -23.12 -7.78
C SER A 127 6.72 -21.90 -6.87
N ILE A 128 6.89 -20.72 -7.46
CA ILE A 128 6.90 -19.47 -6.72
C ILE A 128 6.08 -18.42 -7.46
N GLN A 129 5.32 -17.63 -6.70
CA GLN A 129 4.59 -16.49 -7.19
C GLN A 129 5.00 -15.25 -6.39
N LEU A 130 5.42 -14.23 -7.09
CA LEU A 130 5.78 -12.93 -6.55
C LEU A 130 4.76 -11.88 -6.97
N THR A 131 4.41 -10.98 -6.06
CA THR A 131 3.56 -9.82 -6.37
C THR A 131 4.34 -8.54 -6.07
N GLU A 132 4.31 -7.59 -7.03
CA GLU A 132 4.96 -6.27 -6.88
C GLU A 132 4.51 -5.60 -5.59
N TRP A 133 5.47 -5.19 -4.78
CA TRP A 133 5.20 -4.43 -3.58
C TRP A 133 5.44 -2.94 -3.85
N ARG A 134 4.50 -2.10 -3.41
CA ARG A 134 4.65 -0.65 -3.44
C ARG A 134 4.50 -0.09 -2.04
N SER A 135 5.46 0.71 -1.63
CA SER A 135 5.32 1.46 -0.39
C SER A 135 4.12 2.42 -0.51
N TYR A 136 3.22 2.33 0.44
CA TYR A 136 2.08 3.25 0.58
C TYR A 136 2.31 4.11 1.83
N ALA A 137 3.27 4.99 1.81
CA ALA A 137 3.29 6.06 2.79
C ALA A 137 2.16 7.03 2.42
N PRO A 138 1.27 7.42 3.34
CA PRO A 138 0.29 8.46 3.07
C PRO A 138 1.06 9.73 2.71
N SER A 139 0.96 10.15 1.45
CA SER A 139 1.50 11.43 1.03
C SER A 139 0.76 12.52 1.80
N ARG A 140 1.46 13.28 2.63
CA ARG A 140 0.94 14.55 3.09
C ARG A 140 0.75 15.41 1.83
N VAL A 141 -0.50 15.59 1.42
CA VAL A 141 -0.82 16.60 0.44
C VAL A 141 -0.57 17.94 1.14
N THR A 142 0.57 18.54 0.87
CA THR A 142 0.79 19.95 1.15
C THR A 142 -0.07 20.66 0.11
N LEU A 143 -1.24 21.14 0.51
CA LEU A 143 -2.01 22.05 -0.31
C LEU A 143 -1.10 23.27 -0.54
N PRO A 144 -0.85 23.69 -1.78
CA PRO A 144 -0.16 24.95 -2.00
C PRO A 144 -0.98 26.05 -1.33
N GLU A 145 -0.32 26.88 -0.51
CA GLU A 145 -0.90 28.13 -0.03
C GLU A 145 -1.20 28.99 -1.26
N GLY A 146 -2.45 29.05 -1.66
CA GLY A 146 -2.90 29.85 -2.77
C GLY A 146 -4.08 29.19 -3.48
N GLU A 147 -5.26 29.77 -3.24
CA GLU A 147 -6.53 29.52 -3.91
C GLU A 147 -7.24 28.17 -3.61
N VAL A 148 -7.82 28.11 -2.42
CA VAL A 148 -9.06 27.35 -2.26
C VAL A 148 -10.15 28.14 -3.01
N ARG A 149 -10.41 27.79 -4.27
CA ARG A 149 -11.70 28.10 -4.86
C ARG A 149 -12.73 27.28 -4.08
N GLU A 150 -13.47 27.95 -3.24
CA GLU A 150 -14.69 27.45 -2.63
C GLU A 150 -15.67 27.10 -3.75
N ALA A 151 -15.67 25.80 -4.12
CA ALA A 151 -16.80 25.23 -4.83
C ALA A 151 -17.80 24.78 -3.75
N ASP A 152 -18.83 25.53 -3.60
CA ASP A 152 -20.15 25.19 -3.03
C ASP A 152 -20.18 24.37 -1.74
N ARG A 153 -19.78 24.99 -0.62
CA ARG A 153 -20.44 24.75 0.65
C ARG A 153 -21.31 25.95 0.96
N ALA A 154 -22.54 25.91 0.52
CA ALA A 154 -23.58 26.80 1.02
C ALA A 154 -23.62 26.68 2.55
N GLY A 155 -23.22 27.74 3.27
CA GLY A 155 -23.42 27.90 4.70
C GLY A 155 -22.19 27.99 5.58
N ALA A 156 -21.12 28.68 5.18
CA ALA A 156 -20.15 29.22 6.13
C ALA A 156 -20.35 30.73 6.26
N PRO A 157 -20.80 31.25 7.40
CA PRO A 157 -20.72 32.70 7.64
C PRO A 157 -19.27 33.05 7.96
N GLU A 158 -18.74 34.01 7.19
CA GLU A 158 -17.56 34.78 7.54
C GLU A 158 -17.81 35.47 8.88
N ASP A 159 -16.93 35.22 9.88
CA ASP A 159 -16.43 36.31 10.74
C ASP A 159 -15.34 35.77 11.68
N ALA A 160 -14.13 36.19 11.43
CA ALA A 160 -13.04 36.14 12.40
C ALA A 160 -13.13 37.47 13.23
N GLY A 161 -13.67 37.34 14.43
CA GLY A 161 -13.64 38.41 15.42
C GLY A 161 -14.93 38.56 16.19
N GLY A 162 -14.99 38.01 17.42
CA GLY A 162 -16.03 38.35 18.42
C GLY A 162 -17.46 38.15 17.92
N GLY A 163 -17.83 36.97 17.53
CA GLY A 163 -19.09 36.65 16.86
C GLY A 163 -19.87 35.50 17.48
N SER A 164 -21.03 35.22 16.94
CA SER A 164 -21.83 34.05 17.27
C SER A 164 -21.58 32.96 16.23
N TYR A 165 -21.53 31.73 16.69
CA TYR A 165 -21.38 30.51 15.85
C TYR A 165 -22.61 29.63 15.99
N THR A 166 -23.20 29.20 14.89
CA THR A 166 -24.30 28.24 14.90
C THR A 166 -23.76 26.83 14.76
N VAL A 167 -24.06 25.98 15.74
CA VAL A 167 -23.63 24.57 15.78
C VAL A 167 -24.22 23.81 14.60
N VAL A 168 -23.38 23.08 13.88
CA VAL A 168 -23.76 22.19 12.77
C VAL A 168 -23.65 20.72 13.16
N PRO A 169 -24.33 19.81 12.45
CA PRO A 169 -24.24 18.38 12.74
C PRO A 169 -22.80 17.88 12.73
N GLY A 170 -22.36 17.18 13.81
CA GLY A 170 -21.01 16.66 13.97
C GLY A 170 -20.04 17.56 14.72
N ASP A 171 -20.45 18.75 15.15
CA ASP A 171 -19.64 19.65 15.96
C ASP A 171 -19.49 19.16 17.40
N SER A 172 -18.37 19.56 18.01
CA SER A 172 -18.13 19.48 19.46
C SER A 172 -17.50 20.79 19.94
N LEU A 173 -17.70 21.12 21.21
CA LEU A 173 -17.08 22.33 21.79
C LEU A 173 -15.56 22.34 21.62
N TRP A 174 -14.92 21.15 21.63
CA TRP A 174 -13.49 21.02 21.39
C TRP A 174 -13.10 21.37 19.93
N ALA A 175 -13.89 20.88 18.96
CA ALA A 175 -13.66 21.18 17.54
C ALA A 175 -13.89 22.67 17.23
N ILE A 176 -14.93 23.27 17.83
CA ILE A 176 -15.25 24.69 17.70
C ILE A 176 -14.14 25.54 18.33
N ALA A 177 -13.69 25.19 19.55
CA ALA A 177 -12.59 25.89 20.21
C ALA A 177 -11.29 25.83 19.40
N ARG A 178 -10.97 24.65 18.84
CA ARG A 178 -9.80 24.49 17.97
C ARG A 178 -9.90 25.36 16.70
N ARG A 179 -11.10 25.51 16.16
CA ARG A 179 -11.35 26.31 14.95
C ARG A 179 -11.18 27.82 15.22
N PHE A 180 -11.70 28.33 16.33
CA PHE A 180 -11.72 29.77 16.62
C PHE A 180 -10.52 30.24 17.46
N TYR A 181 -9.98 29.40 18.31
CA TYR A 181 -8.85 29.76 19.19
C TYR A 181 -7.52 29.09 18.77
N GLY A 182 -7.55 28.20 17.76
CA GLY A 182 -6.38 27.41 17.36
C GLY A 182 -6.05 26.25 18.31
N ASP A 183 -6.69 26.18 19.47
CA ASP A 183 -6.43 25.19 20.53
C ASP A 183 -7.74 24.63 21.07
N GLY A 184 -7.97 23.32 20.83
CA GLY A 184 -9.18 22.62 21.29
C GLY A 184 -9.29 22.52 22.81
N THR A 185 -8.18 22.66 23.57
CA THR A 185 -8.22 22.61 25.04
C THR A 185 -8.93 23.80 25.66
N GLN A 186 -9.11 24.88 24.89
CA GLN A 186 -9.85 26.09 25.31
C GLN A 186 -11.37 25.93 25.22
N TRP A 187 -11.88 24.73 24.94
CA TRP A 187 -13.34 24.46 24.92
C TRP A 187 -14.03 24.84 26.22
N ARG A 188 -13.31 24.84 27.35
CA ARG A 188 -13.87 25.24 28.66
C ARG A 188 -14.27 26.69 28.66
N LYS A 189 -13.45 27.60 28.10
CA LYS A 189 -13.74 29.02 27.96
C LYS A 189 -15.00 29.26 27.12
N LEU A 190 -15.10 28.51 26.02
CA LEU A 190 -16.27 28.54 25.15
C LEU A 190 -17.53 28.03 25.87
N TYR A 191 -17.41 26.97 26.66
CA TYR A 191 -18.51 26.42 27.47
C TYR A 191 -18.99 27.38 28.54
N GLU A 192 -18.08 27.98 29.30
CA GLU A 192 -18.42 28.95 30.36
C GLU A 192 -19.18 30.14 29.81
N ALA A 193 -18.75 30.69 28.69
CA ALA A 193 -19.46 31.78 28.02
C ALA A 193 -20.85 31.40 27.50
N ASN A 194 -21.09 30.13 27.24
CA ASN A 194 -22.33 29.63 26.64
C ASN A 194 -23.11 28.66 27.53
N ARG A 195 -22.82 28.65 28.84
CA ARG A 195 -23.43 27.68 29.78
C ARG A 195 -24.95 27.74 29.82
N ALA A 196 -25.51 28.90 29.59
CA ALA A 196 -26.99 29.11 29.54
C ALA A 196 -27.62 28.43 28.30
N VAL A 197 -26.90 28.32 27.19
CA VAL A 197 -27.36 27.72 25.93
C VAL A 197 -27.04 26.24 25.88
N VAL A 198 -25.86 25.85 26.34
CA VAL A 198 -25.38 24.45 26.30
C VAL A 198 -25.98 23.61 27.43
N GLY A 199 -26.25 24.24 28.60
CA GLY A 199 -26.77 23.53 29.77
C GLY A 199 -25.68 22.89 30.64
N ALA A 200 -26.06 21.94 31.48
CA ALA A 200 -25.17 21.35 32.49
C ALA A 200 -24.13 20.37 31.91
N ASN A 201 -24.35 19.81 30.73
CA ASN A 201 -23.46 18.85 30.13
C ASN A 201 -22.75 19.43 28.90
N PRO A 202 -21.43 19.69 28.97
CA PRO A 202 -20.66 20.27 27.86
C PRO A 202 -20.54 19.35 26.64
N ASN A 203 -20.84 18.07 26.78
CA ASN A 203 -20.79 17.10 25.67
C ASN A 203 -22.09 17.04 24.87
N LEU A 204 -23.14 17.76 25.29
CA LEU A 204 -24.42 17.80 24.64
C LEU A 204 -24.67 19.17 24.01
N ILE A 205 -24.25 19.30 22.78
CA ILE A 205 -24.61 20.44 21.92
C ILE A 205 -25.45 19.95 20.75
N TYR A 206 -26.40 20.75 20.32
CA TYR A 206 -27.34 20.38 19.26
C TYR A 206 -27.17 21.29 18.06
N PRO A 207 -27.33 20.74 16.84
CA PRO A 207 -27.35 21.57 15.63
C PRO A 207 -28.42 22.67 15.71
N GLY A 208 -28.03 23.88 15.30
CA GLY A 208 -28.89 25.06 15.38
C GLY A 208 -28.73 25.90 16.67
N GLN A 209 -27.99 25.42 17.68
CA GLN A 209 -27.62 26.25 18.83
C GLN A 209 -26.66 27.37 18.42
N VAL A 210 -26.91 28.59 18.88
CA VAL A 210 -26.03 29.72 18.63
C VAL A 210 -25.13 29.93 19.84
N LEU A 211 -23.82 29.79 19.63
CA LEU A 211 -22.78 29.96 20.65
C LEU A 211 -22.07 31.30 20.45
N THR A 212 -21.87 32.02 21.52
CA THR A 212 -21.04 33.24 21.55
C THR A 212 -19.57 32.84 21.66
N ILE A 213 -18.73 33.37 20.76
CA ILE A 213 -17.28 33.16 20.78
C ILE A 213 -16.62 34.31 21.54
N PRO A 214 -16.18 34.13 22.81
CA PRO A 214 -15.58 35.17 23.63
C PRO A 214 -14.11 35.45 23.23
#